data_c833f003c74550e7c3c8a1da4dd128f6
#
_entry.id   c833f003c74550e7c3c8a1da4dd128f6
#
_cell.length_a   1.000
_cell.length_b   1.000
_cell.length_c   1.000
_cell.angle_alpha   90.00
_cell.angle_beta   90.00
_cell.angle_gamma   90.00
#
_symmetry.space_group_name_H-M   'P 1'
#
loop_
_entity.id
_entity.type
_entity.pdbx_description
1 polymer ?
#
loop_
_entity_poly.entity_id
_entity_poly.type
_entity_poly.pdbx_seq_one_letter_code
_entity_poly.pdbx_strand_id
1 'polypeptide(L)'
;MLVINVFYKLKPGKREDFLEMIEKEGIRTGSLAEEGNVTYRYFRAVADEDELFLYEEWRDVDAHALHRTMPHYLTLQERQGEFIEDLKVNKYITE
;
A
#
# COMPACT_ATOMS: atom_id res chain seq x y z
N MET A 1 7.30 2.73 -16.56
CA MET A 1 6.34 2.55 -15.45
C MET A 1 7.10 2.22 -14.18
N LEU A 2 6.64 2.72 -13.06
CA LEU A 2 7.19 2.38 -11.75
C LEU A 2 6.34 1.27 -11.13
N VAL A 3 6.97 0.17 -10.72
CA VAL A 3 6.31 -0.94 -10.01
C VAL A 3 6.84 -0.98 -8.60
N ILE A 4 5.94 -1.05 -7.63
CA ILE A 4 6.29 -1.11 -6.21
C ILE A 4 5.65 -2.34 -5.59
N ASN A 5 6.46 -3.16 -4.95
CA ASN A 5 6.03 -4.31 -4.17
C ASN A 5 6.22 -4.01 -2.70
N VAL A 6 5.15 -4.05 -1.93
CA VAL A 6 5.18 -3.80 -0.50
C VAL A 6 4.82 -5.08 0.24
N PHE A 7 5.72 -5.56 1.06
CA PHE A 7 5.53 -6.77 1.86
C PHE A 7 5.31 -6.35 3.32
N TYR A 8 4.09 -6.57 3.81
CA TYR A 8 3.73 -6.25 5.19
C TYR A 8 3.77 -7.51 6.04
N LYS A 9 4.39 -7.42 7.21
CA LYS A 9 4.17 -8.35 8.29
C LYS A 9 3.38 -7.60 9.35
N LEU A 10 2.12 -7.98 9.55
CA LEU A 10 1.27 -7.32 10.54
C LEU A 10 1.49 -7.95 11.91
N LYS A 11 1.17 -7.21 12.95
CA LYS A 11 1.13 -7.76 14.30
C LYS A 11 0.12 -8.90 14.35
N PRO A 12 0.32 -9.91 15.22
CA PRO A 12 -0.55 -11.07 15.25
C PRO A 12 -2.04 -10.72 15.33
N GLY A 13 -2.81 -11.26 14.38
CA GLY A 13 -4.25 -11.07 14.33
C GLY A 13 -4.72 -9.72 13.81
N LYS A 14 -3.81 -8.87 13.28
CA LYS A 14 -4.15 -7.50 12.88
C LYS A 14 -4.35 -7.28 11.39
N ARG A 15 -4.17 -8.30 10.56
CA ARG A 15 -4.28 -8.12 9.10
C ARG A 15 -5.64 -7.58 8.68
N GLU A 16 -6.73 -8.17 9.18
CA GLU A 16 -8.08 -7.72 8.78
C GLU A 16 -8.40 -6.34 9.35
N ASP A 17 -7.94 -6.02 10.56
CA ASP A 17 -8.09 -4.69 11.13
C ASP A 17 -7.34 -3.64 10.30
N PHE A 18 -6.14 -3.98 9.82
CA PHE A 18 -5.37 -3.12 8.94
C PHE A 18 -6.12 -2.86 7.63
N LEU A 19 -6.64 -3.91 6.99
CA LEU A 19 -7.40 -3.78 5.75
C LEU A 19 -8.67 -2.97 5.95
N GLU A 20 -9.34 -3.11 7.09
CA GLU A 20 -10.51 -2.31 7.43
C GLU A 20 -10.13 -0.82 7.54
N MET A 21 -9.03 -0.51 8.19
CA MET A 21 -8.52 0.87 8.28
C MET A 21 -8.21 1.43 6.89
N ILE A 22 -7.55 0.65 6.03
CA ILE A 22 -7.25 1.03 4.65
C ILE A 22 -8.52 1.44 3.90
N GLU A 23 -9.60 0.67 4.03
CA GLU A 23 -10.86 0.97 3.36
C GLU A 23 -11.58 2.15 4.00
N LYS A 24 -11.67 2.16 5.32
CA LYS A 24 -12.38 3.20 6.06
C LYS A 24 -11.78 4.59 5.86
N GLU A 25 -10.46 4.67 5.81
CA GLU A 25 -9.75 5.94 5.58
C GLU A 25 -9.63 6.31 4.10
N GLY A 26 -10.18 5.50 3.21
CA GLY A 26 -10.16 5.77 1.77
C GLY A 26 -8.77 5.70 1.14
N ILE A 27 -7.87 4.93 1.72
CA ILE A 27 -6.48 4.86 1.24
C ILE A 27 -6.41 4.14 -0.11
N ARG A 28 -7.05 2.97 -0.23
CA ARG A 28 -7.07 2.23 -1.51
C ARG A 28 -7.86 2.99 -2.57
N THR A 29 -9.05 3.45 -2.25
CA THR A 29 -9.91 4.15 -3.20
C THR A 29 -9.31 5.49 -3.62
N GLY A 30 -8.69 6.22 -2.70
CA GLY A 30 -8.00 7.47 -3.01
C GLY A 30 -6.79 7.25 -3.92
N SER A 31 -6.04 6.19 -3.68
CA SER A 31 -4.89 5.85 -4.53
C SER A 31 -5.32 5.49 -5.95
N LEU A 32 -6.39 4.66 -6.08
CA LEU A 32 -6.93 4.29 -7.39
C LEU A 32 -7.48 5.49 -8.16
N ALA A 33 -7.94 6.52 -7.49
CA ALA A 33 -8.49 7.72 -8.11
C ALA A 33 -7.41 8.68 -8.63
N GLU A 34 -6.15 8.49 -8.26
CA GLU A 34 -5.05 9.34 -8.75
C GLU A 34 -4.79 9.08 -10.22
N GLU A 35 -4.66 10.15 -11.00
CA GLU A 35 -4.49 10.05 -12.45
C GLU A 35 -3.31 9.18 -12.87
N GLY A 36 -2.20 9.28 -12.15
CA GLY A 36 -0.99 8.52 -12.46
C GLY A 36 -0.95 7.10 -11.93
N ASN A 37 -1.99 6.65 -11.21
CA ASN A 37 -2.04 5.28 -10.73
C ASN A 37 -2.56 4.32 -11.80
N VAL A 38 -1.87 3.20 -11.99
CA VAL A 38 -2.26 2.14 -12.93
C VAL A 38 -2.86 0.97 -12.17
N THR A 39 -2.23 0.57 -11.06
CA THR A 39 -2.70 -0.56 -10.26
C THR A 39 -2.38 -0.27 -8.78
N TYR A 40 -3.31 -0.63 -7.90
CA TYR A 40 -3.12 -0.53 -6.46
C TYR A 40 -3.97 -1.62 -5.81
N ARG A 41 -3.36 -2.79 -5.53
CA ARG A 41 -4.08 -3.99 -5.10
C ARG A 41 -3.40 -4.67 -3.93
N TYR A 42 -4.21 -5.05 -2.96
CA TYR A 42 -3.78 -5.84 -1.81
C TYR A 42 -4.07 -7.32 -2.03
N PHE A 43 -3.16 -8.17 -1.55
CA PHE A 43 -3.28 -9.62 -1.64
C PHE A 43 -2.93 -10.24 -0.29
N ARG A 44 -3.83 -11.06 0.24
CA ARG A 44 -3.54 -11.80 1.46
C ARG A 44 -2.63 -12.97 1.14
N ALA A 45 -1.59 -13.17 1.97
CA ALA A 45 -0.71 -14.33 1.81
C ALA A 45 -1.46 -15.60 2.20
N VAL A 46 -1.25 -16.67 1.42
CA VAL A 46 -1.88 -17.95 1.69
C VAL A 46 -1.19 -18.68 2.86
N ALA A 47 0.13 -18.57 2.93
CA ALA A 47 0.94 -19.33 3.88
C ALA A 47 1.02 -18.71 5.28
N ASP A 48 0.67 -17.43 5.45
CA ASP A 48 0.79 -16.72 6.72
C ASP A 48 -0.36 -15.74 6.88
N GLU A 49 -1.17 -15.93 7.90
CA GLU A 49 -2.36 -15.09 8.14
C GLU A 49 -2.01 -13.65 8.56
N ASP A 50 -0.76 -13.38 8.92
CA ASP A 50 -0.30 -12.05 9.30
C ASP A 50 0.52 -11.36 8.19
N GLU A 51 0.61 -11.96 7.03
CA GLU A 51 1.29 -11.35 5.89
C GLU A 51 0.32 -10.81 4.85
N LEU A 52 0.70 -9.67 4.27
CA LEU A 52 -0.09 -8.98 3.26
C LEU A 52 0.86 -8.41 2.21
N PHE A 53 0.44 -8.44 0.96
CA PHE A 53 1.21 -7.90 -0.14
C PHE A 53 0.41 -6.78 -0.80
N LEU A 54 1.07 -5.64 -1.08
CA LEU A 54 0.50 -4.56 -1.87
C LEU A 54 1.30 -4.44 -3.16
N TYR A 55 0.61 -4.54 -4.29
CA TYR A 55 1.18 -4.35 -5.61
C TYR A 55 0.73 -3.01 -6.16
N GLU A 56 1.69 -2.15 -6.52
CA GLU A 56 1.41 -0.83 -7.06
C GLU A 56 2.10 -0.66 -8.41
N GLU A 57 1.37 -0.07 -9.37
CA GLU A 57 1.95 0.39 -10.62
C GLU A 57 1.58 1.86 -10.80
N TRP A 58 2.59 2.66 -11.11
CA TRP A 58 2.45 4.09 -11.36
C TRP A 58 2.99 4.41 -12.74
N ARG A 59 2.35 5.36 -13.43
CA ARG A 59 2.74 5.77 -14.77
C ARG A 59 4.23 6.09 -14.86
N ASP A 60 4.75 6.79 -13.85
CA ASP A 60 6.16 7.18 -13.76
C ASP A 60 6.52 7.53 -12.30
N VAL A 61 7.79 7.87 -12.09
CA VAL A 61 8.30 8.25 -10.77
C VAL A 61 7.61 9.50 -10.23
N ASP A 62 7.30 10.46 -11.11
CA ASP A 62 6.67 11.71 -10.71
C ASP A 62 5.23 11.49 -10.21
N ALA A 63 4.50 10.57 -10.82
CA ALA A 63 3.16 10.21 -10.37
C ALA A 63 3.19 9.64 -8.93
N HIS A 64 4.18 8.82 -8.62
CA HIS A 64 4.33 8.29 -7.27
C HIS A 64 4.81 9.37 -6.28
N ALA A 65 5.66 10.28 -6.73
CA ALA A 65 6.09 11.40 -5.90
C ALA A 65 4.87 12.27 -5.50
N LEU A 66 3.96 12.50 -6.44
CA LEU A 66 2.72 13.22 -6.16
C LEU A 66 1.83 12.43 -5.17
N HIS A 67 1.72 11.12 -5.35
CA HIS A 67 0.99 10.24 -4.44
C HIS A 67 1.44 10.43 -2.98
N ARG A 68 2.74 10.59 -2.75
CA ARG A 68 3.28 10.75 -1.39
C ARG A 68 2.90 12.08 -0.72
N THR A 69 2.29 13.00 -1.46
CA THR A 69 1.78 14.27 -0.91
C THR A 69 0.28 14.22 -0.63
N MET A 70 -0.40 13.15 -1.02
CA MET A 70 -1.85 13.06 -0.91
C MET A 70 -2.31 12.78 0.52
N PRO A 71 -3.48 13.33 0.93
CA PRO A 71 -4.00 13.12 2.28
C PRO A 71 -4.11 11.65 2.66
N HIS A 72 -4.56 10.78 1.75
CA HIS A 72 -4.72 9.36 2.03
C HIS A 72 -3.37 8.67 2.26
N TYR A 73 -2.31 9.09 1.56
CA TYR A 73 -0.97 8.56 1.80
C TYR A 73 -0.46 9.00 3.17
N LEU A 74 -0.64 10.28 3.52
CA LEU A 74 -0.20 10.81 4.80
C LEU A 74 -0.93 10.13 5.97
N THR A 75 -2.22 9.84 5.80
CA THR A 75 -3.00 9.09 6.77
C THR A 75 -2.44 7.67 6.95
N LEU A 76 -2.09 7.01 5.85
CA LEU A 76 -1.47 5.69 5.90
C LEU A 76 -0.15 5.72 6.70
N GLN A 77 0.72 6.69 6.40
CA GLN A 77 1.99 6.82 7.10
C GLN A 77 1.80 7.07 8.59
N GLU A 78 0.79 7.84 8.95
CA GLU A 78 0.49 8.15 10.35
C GLU A 78 -0.06 6.93 11.10
N ARG A 79 -0.92 6.13 10.46
CA ARG A 79 -1.67 5.08 11.13
C ARG A 79 -1.08 3.68 11.03
N GLN A 80 -0.29 3.41 9.99
CA GLN A 80 0.17 2.03 9.73
C GLN A 80 0.99 1.41 10.87
N GLY A 81 1.71 2.22 11.65
CA GLY A 81 2.52 1.75 12.77
C GLY A 81 1.73 1.03 13.85
N GLU A 82 0.43 1.30 13.95
CA GLU A 82 -0.46 0.62 14.90
C GLU A 82 -0.62 -0.87 14.58
N PHE A 83 -0.41 -1.24 13.31
CA PHE A 83 -0.71 -2.57 12.79
C PHE A 83 0.52 -3.35 12.33
N ILE A 84 1.58 -2.66 11.95
CA ILE A 84 2.73 -3.26 11.25
C ILE A 84 3.82 -3.68 12.23
N GLU A 85 4.29 -4.93 12.09
CA GLU A 85 5.45 -5.45 12.80
C GLU A 85 6.73 -5.24 11.96
N ASP A 86 6.63 -5.47 10.63
CA ASP A 86 7.75 -5.32 9.71
C ASP A 86 7.24 -4.94 8.32
N LEU A 87 8.07 -4.24 7.56
CA LEU A 87 7.73 -3.72 6.24
C LEU A 87 8.95 -3.78 5.32
N LYS A 88 8.75 -4.35 4.12
CA LYS A 88 9.79 -4.38 3.10
C LYS A 88 9.22 -3.82 1.80
N VAL A 89 9.96 -2.93 1.14
CA VAL A 89 9.54 -2.31 -0.12
C VAL A 89 10.60 -2.55 -1.19
N ASN A 90 10.17 -3.03 -2.36
CA ASN A 90 11.01 -3.15 -3.54
C ASN A 90 10.42 -2.30 -4.66
N LYS A 91 11.26 -1.57 -5.37
CA LYS A 91 10.85 -0.70 -6.49
C LYS A 91 11.58 -1.10 -7.75
N TYR A 92 10.85 -1.09 -8.87
CA TYR A 92 11.38 -1.46 -10.19
C TYR A 92 10.90 -0.46 -11.24
N ILE A 93 11.78 -0.10 -12.15
CA ILE A 93 11.41 0.69 -13.33
C ILE A 93 11.25 -0.30 -14.49
N THR A 94 10.09 -0.26 -15.14
CA THR A 94 9.79 -1.09 -16.32
C THR A 94 9.47 -0.19 -17.50
N GLU A 95 9.66 -0.72 -18.70
CA GLU A 95 9.33 -0.01 -19.93
C GLU A 95 7.95 -0.37 -20.47
#